data_ac8509bfc2f6aefe9003b72566a1a080
#
_entry.id   ac8509bfc2f6aefe9003b72566a1a080
#
_cell.length_a   1.000
_cell.length_b   1.000
_cell.length_c   1.000
_cell.angle_alpha   90.00
_cell.angle_beta   90.00
_cell.angle_gamma   90.00
#
_symmetry.space_group_name_H-M   'P 1'
#
loop_
_entity.id
_entity.type
_entity.pdbx_description
1 polymer ?
#
loop_
_entity_poly.entity_id
_entity_poly.type
_entity_poly.pdbx_seq_one_letter_code
_entity_poly.pdbx_strand_id
1 'polypeptide(L)'
;MLFSVIVPIYKIEKYLCRCIDSVLAQSFGDYELILVDDGSPDQCPAICDSYAQRDDRIRVIHKENGGLVSARQAGIREAVGDYVFHLDGDDAICPDALESAAQIIREMYPDIVSFSYRRCIDGEIGEVVDDLLPEGLYRKADIEESIYPNLLSNENMKNLFYFLWGKAIKRELAMKHQMNVNRAISLGEDLSCSVPCYLEAETVYMSRKVVYLYTIRNDSLTTDFKTGQITQIADVIVGLRALNMEKPQDFDAQISRYSCFMCFAILALAAEGGHFKSLGELKRLILNSLHKDEIKKASFANVTAKTRISVFLMKRNMIRTAFYFLFLCKQIKSLKKGRKS
;
A
#
# COMPACT_ATOMS: atom_id res chain seq x y z
N MET A 1 11.94 -24.46 -0.84
CA MET A 1 10.59 -23.87 -0.85
C MET A 1 10.70 -22.50 -1.49
N LEU A 2 9.90 -22.24 -2.54
CA LEU A 2 10.06 -21.00 -3.29
C LEU A 2 9.35 -19.82 -2.64
N PHE A 3 8.12 -20.02 -2.13
CA PHE A 3 7.36 -18.90 -1.55
C PHE A 3 6.97 -19.11 -0.10
N SER A 4 7.03 -18.01 0.68
CA SER A 4 6.27 -17.85 1.92
C SER A 4 5.18 -16.82 1.66
N VAL A 5 3.91 -17.25 1.65
CA VAL A 5 2.74 -16.36 1.57
C VAL A 5 2.39 -15.93 2.99
N ILE A 6 2.45 -14.62 3.27
CA ILE A 6 2.21 -14.07 4.62
C ILE A 6 0.89 -13.31 4.61
N VAL A 7 -0.04 -13.72 5.50
CA VAL A 7 -1.36 -13.12 5.65
C VAL A 7 -1.53 -12.55 7.04
N PRO A 8 -1.46 -11.22 7.23
CA PRO A 8 -1.83 -10.57 8.49
C PRO A 8 -3.36 -10.56 8.65
N ILE A 9 -3.83 -10.89 9.86
CA ILE A 9 -5.25 -11.12 10.13
C ILE A 9 -5.68 -10.34 11.38
N TYR A 10 -6.71 -9.48 11.24
CA TYR A 10 -7.35 -8.83 12.36
C TYR A 10 -8.78 -8.39 12.01
N LYS A 11 -9.81 -8.98 12.65
CA LYS A 11 -11.24 -8.63 12.45
C LYS A 11 -11.73 -8.73 11.01
N ILE A 12 -11.43 -9.82 10.34
CA ILE A 12 -11.75 -10.04 8.92
C ILE A 12 -12.43 -11.38 8.66
N GLU A 13 -13.13 -11.95 9.66
CA GLU A 13 -13.78 -13.27 9.57
C GLU A 13 -14.63 -13.48 8.31
N LYS A 14 -15.26 -12.41 7.80
CA LYS A 14 -16.11 -12.47 6.59
C LYS A 14 -15.33 -12.73 5.30
N TYR A 15 -14.05 -12.40 5.26
CA TYR A 15 -13.20 -12.45 4.07
C TYR A 15 -12.17 -13.57 4.13
N LEU A 16 -11.78 -13.98 5.35
CA LEU A 16 -10.63 -14.82 5.61
C LEU A 16 -10.68 -16.17 4.89
N CYS A 17 -11.84 -16.85 4.88
CA CYS A 17 -11.97 -18.12 4.15
C CYS A 17 -11.66 -17.95 2.67
N ARG A 18 -12.21 -16.92 2.01
CA ARG A 18 -11.93 -16.66 0.60
C ARG A 18 -10.45 -16.37 0.34
N CYS A 19 -9.81 -15.64 1.24
CA CYS A 19 -8.38 -15.36 1.16
C CYS A 19 -7.57 -16.67 1.20
N ILE A 20 -7.78 -17.50 2.23
CA ILE A 20 -7.06 -18.77 2.40
C ILE A 20 -7.35 -19.72 1.23
N ASP A 21 -8.61 -19.89 0.83
CA ASP A 21 -9.01 -20.75 -0.30
C ASP A 21 -8.32 -20.33 -1.60
N SER A 22 -8.11 -19.03 -1.82
CA SER A 22 -7.41 -18.53 -3.01
C SER A 22 -5.93 -18.94 -3.05
N VAL A 23 -5.29 -19.11 -1.88
CA VAL A 23 -3.91 -19.61 -1.77
C VAL A 23 -3.89 -21.14 -1.93
N LEU A 24 -4.84 -21.85 -1.34
CA LEU A 24 -4.91 -23.32 -1.47
C LEU A 24 -5.26 -23.76 -2.88
N ALA A 25 -5.94 -22.93 -3.66
CA ALA A 25 -6.30 -23.17 -5.06
C ALA A 25 -5.17 -22.85 -6.05
N GLN A 26 -3.97 -22.49 -5.59
CA GLN A 26 -2.85 -22.18 -6.48
C GLN A 26 -2.41 -23.42 -7.28
N SER A 27 -2.13 -23.22 -8.57
CA SER A 27 -1.56 -24.25 -9.46
C SER A 27 -0.11 -24.63 -9.11
N PHE A 28 0.59 -23.74 -8.42
CA PHE A 28 1.96 -23.94 -7.94
C PHE A 28 1.97 -24.43 -6.48
N GLY A 29 2.67 -25.52 -6.18
CA GLY A 29 2.59 -26.18 -4.86
C GLY A 29 3.78 -25.96 -3.93
N ASP A 30 4.90 -25.36 -4.39
CA ASP A 30 6.11 -25.19 -3.57
C ASP A 30 6.06 -23.88 -2.76
N TYR A 31 5.12 -23.82 -1.81
CA TYR A 31 4.91 -22.69 -0.90
C TYR A 31 4.51 -23.13 0.50
N GLU A 32 4.70 -22.23 1.47
CA GLU A 32 4.04 -22.25 2.77
C GLU A 32 3.07 -21.06 2.88
N LEU A 33 2.04 -21.22 3.69
CA LEU A 33 1.07 -20.18 4.03
C LEU A 33 1.19 -19.85 5.52
N ILE A 34 1.60 -18.63 5.85
CA ILE A 34 1.75 -18.15 7.23
C ILE A 34 0.58 -17.22 7.56
N LEU A 35 -0.35 -17.71 8.37
CA LEU A 35 -1.48 -16.96 8.87
C LEU A 35 -1.11 -16.32 10.21
N VAL A 36 -1.08 -14.99 10.26
CA VAL A 36 -0.71 -14.26 11.48
C VAL A 36 -1.95 -13.59 12.06
N ASP A 37 -2.57 -14.23 13.02
CA ASP A 37 -3.66 -13.67 13.79
C ASP A 37 -3.14 -12.69 14.83
N ASP A 38 -3.40 -11.41 14.62
CA ASP A 38 -2.97 -10.29 15.46
C ASP A 38 -3.97 -10.05 16.62
N GLY A 39 -4.37 -11.11 17.30
CA GLY A 39 -5.27 -11.06 18.44
C GLY A 39 -6.71 -10.67 18.05
N SER A 40 -7.23 -11.28 17.00
CA SER A 40 -8.60 -11.04 16.53
C SER A 40 -9.64 -11.47 17.57
N PRO A 41 -10.62 -10.61 17.90
CA PRO A 41 -11.67 -10.94 18.86
C PRO A 41 -12.89 -11.65 18.22
N ASP A 42 -12.89 -11.85 16.91
CA ASP A 42 -13.90 -12.52 16.10
C ASP A 42 -13.55 -14.00 15.85
N GLN A 43 -14.13 -14.65 14.82
CA GLN A 43 -13.89 -16.05 14.51
C GLN A 43 -12.57 -16.31 13.75
N CYS A 44 -11.77 -15.29 13.45
CA CYS A 44 -10.50 -15.46 12.71
C CYS A 44 -9.58 -16.53 13.32
N PRO A 45 -9.32 -16.57 14.66
CA PRO A 45 -8.46 -17.59 15.25
C PRO A 45 -8.94 -19.02 14.97
N ALA A 46 -10.23 -19.30 15.19
CA ALA A 46 -10.81 -20.61 14.96
C ALA A 46 -10.79 -21.01 13.48
N ILE A 47 -10.99 -20.06 12.57
CA ILE A 47 -10.86 -20.28 11.13
C ILE A 47 -9.43 -20.69 10.80
N CYS A 48 -8.41 -19.94 11.25
CA CYS A 48 -6.99 -20.26 11.01
C CYS A 48 -6.64 -21.68 11.45
N ASP A 49 -7.02 -22.04 12.68
CA ASP A 49 -6.75 -23.38 13.24
C ASP A 49 -7.43 -24.48 12.45
N SER A 50 -8.66 -24.25 12.00
CA SER A 50 -9.41 -25.24 11.22
C SER A 50 -8.76 -25.52 9.84
N TYR A 51 -8.15 -24.51 9.23
CA TYR A 51 -7.42 -24.68 7.96
C TYR A 51 -6.05 -25.35 8.18
N ALA A 52 -5.32 -24.99 9.23
CA ALA A 52 -4.05 -25.61 9.56
C ALA A 52 -4.16 -27.10 9.88
N GLN A 53 -5.29 -27.55 10.43
CA GLN A 53 -5.57 -28.97 10.65
C GLN A 53 -5.80 -29.78 9.37
N ARG A 54 -6.01 -29.12 8.22
CA ARG A 54 -6.36 -29.74 6.94
C ARG A 54 -5.25 -29.71 5.91
N ASP A 55 -4.27 -28.82 6.09
CA ASP A 55 -3.17 -28.64 5.13
C ASP A 55 -1.86 -28.31 5.86
N ASP A 56 -0.88 -29.21 5.79
CA ASP A 56 0.41 -29.10 6.47
C ASP A 56 1.29 -27.94 5.94
N ARG A 57 0.93 -27.29 4.85
CA ARG A 57 1.59 -26.10 4.34
C ARG A 57 1.20 -24.84 5.12
N ILE A 58 0.14 -24.91 5.94
CA ILE A 58 -0.36 -23.78 6.72
C ILE A 58 0.27 -23.76 8.11
N ARG A 59 0.85 -22.61 8.44
CA ARG A 59 1.36 -22.30 9.78
C ARG A 59 0.57 -21.14 10.36
N VAL A 60 0.11 -21.27 11.60
CA VAL A 60 -0.63 -20.21 12.29
C VAL A 60 0.23 -19.62 13.40
N ILE A 61 0.20 -18.31 13.50
CA ILE A 61 0.84 -17.54 14.57
C ILE A 61 -0.26 -16.72 15.25
N HIS A 62 -0.62 -17.10 16.47
CA HIS A 62 -1.47 -16.28 17.33
C HIS A 62 -0.62 -15.36 18.19
N LYS A 63 -0.92 -14.07 18.21
CA LYS A 63 -0.20 -13.09 19.02
C LYS A 63 -1.13 -12.04 19.60
N GLU A 64 -0.70 -11.35 20.64
CA GLU A 64 -1.38 -10.15 21.12
C GLU A 64 -1.40 -9.08 20.03
N ASN A 65 -2.51 -8.31 19.95
CA ASN A 65 -2.67 -7.27 18.96
C ASN A 65 -1.53 -6.24 19.06
N GLY A 66 -0.81 -6.09 17.97
CA GLY A 66 0.31 -5.14 17.82
C GLY A 66 0.25 -4.34 16.52
N GLY A 67 -0.82 -4.49 15.74
CA GLY A 67 -1.06 -3.83 14.46
C GLY A 67 -0.38 -4.52 13.28
N LEU A 68 -0.74 -4.04 12.07
CA LEU A 68 -0.37 -4.64 10.79
C LEU A 68 1.14 -4.85 10.63
N VAL A 69 1.95 -3.85 10.98
CA VAL A 69 3.42 -3.95 10.93
C VAL A 69 3.93 -5.07 11.83
N SER A 70 3.39 -5.18 13.05
CA SER A 70 3.77 -6.22 14.01
C SER A 70 3.40 -7.62 13.50
N ALA A 71 2.24 -7.77 12.87
CA ALA A 71 1.80 -9.02 12.27
C ALA A 71 2.71 -9.43 11.10
N ARG A 72 3.00 -8.52 10.18
CA ARG A 72 3.94 -8.78 9.06
C ARG A 72 5.35 -9.11 9.55
N GLN A 73 5.84 -8.42 10.61
CA GLN A 73 7.12 -8.73 11.23
C GLN A 73 7.14 -10.11 11.89
N ALA A 74 6.03 -10.56 12.46
CA ALA A 74 5.93 -11.92 13.01
C ALA A 74 5.97 -12.97 11.89
N GLY A 75 5.18 -12.78 10.83
CA GLY A 75 5.14 -13.71 9.71
C GLY A 75 6.48 -13.84 8.99
N ILE A 76 7.16 -12.71 8.71
CA ILE A 76 8.42 -12.74 7.97
C ILE A 76 9.58 -13.40 8.76
N ARG A 77 9.56 -13.36 10.08
CA ARG A 77 10.56 -14.07 10.91
C ARG A 77 10.46 -15.59 10.75
N GLU A 78 9.26 -16.09 10.53
CA GLU A 78 8.98 -17.52 10.40
C GLU A 78 9.07 -18.00 8.94
N ALA A 79 9.17 -17.09 7.99
CA ALA A 79 9.25 -17.38 6.57
C ALA A 79 10.55 -18.12 6.20
N VAL A 80 10.44 -19.23 5.47
CA VAL A 80 11.57 -20.03 5.00
C VAL A 80 11.69 -20.08 3.47
N GLY A 81 10.69 -19.60 2.74
CA GLY A 81 10.72 -19.49 1.28
C GLY A 81 11.78 -18.51 0.79
N ASP A 82 12.29 -18.71 -0.41
CA ASP A 82 13.27 -17.80 -1.04
C ASP A 82 12.68 -16.43 -1.32
N TYR A 83 11.36 -16.40 -1.59
CA TYR A 83 10.58 -15.19 -1.82
C TYR A 83 9.40 -15.08 -0.87
N VAL A 84 9.09 -13.86 -0.46
CA VAL A 84 7.89 -13.53 0.31
C VAL A 84 6.83 -12.94 -0.62
N PHE A 85 5.60 -13.42 -0.48
CA PHE A 85 4.41 -12.89 -1.12
C PHE A 85 3.44 -12.42 -0.03
N HIS A 86 3.28 -11.09 0.11
CA HIS A 86 2.31 -10.54 1.07
C HIS A 86 0.90 -10.56 0.47
N LEU A 87 -0.06 -11.02 1.25
CA LEU A 87 -1.48 -11.05 0.91
C LEU A 87 -2.29 -10.51 2.08
N ASP A 88 -3.03 -9.43 1.87
CA ASP A 88 -3.91 -8.91 2.90
C ASP A 88 -5.13 -9.83 3.09
N GLY A 89 -5.51 -10.12 4.34
CA GLY A 89 -6.46 -11.19 4.63
C GLY A 89 -7.92 -10.93 4.22
N ASP A 90 -8.22 -9.75 3.70
CA ASP A 90 -9.50 -9.39 3.08
C ASP A 90 -9.50 -9.48 1.56
N ASP A 91 -8.34 -9.80 0.95
CA ASP A 91 -8.13 -9.92 -0.48
C ASP A 91 -8.05 -11.39 -0.93
N ALA A 92 -7.74 -11.61 -2.20
CA ALA A 92 -7.51 -12.92 -2.79
C ALA A 92 -6.49 -12.83 -3.92
N ILE A 93 -5.94 -13.99 -4.33
CA ILE A 93 -5.03 -14.07 -5.48
C ILE A 93 -5.63 -14.95 -6.59
N CYS A 94 -5.25 -14.68 -7.84
CA CYS A 94 -5.65 -15.49 -8.98
C CYS A 94 -5.05 -16.91 -8.88
N PRO A 95 -5.71 -17.96 -9.42
CA PRO A 95 -5.26 -19.35 -9.26
C PRO A 95 -3.86 -19.65 -9.79
N ASP A 96 -3.35 -18.84 -10.72
CA ASP A 96 -2.03 -18.95 -11.34
C ASP A 96 -1.02 -17.88 -10.86
N ALA A 97 -1.31 -17.21 -9.75
CA ALA A 97 -0.47 -16.12 -9.25
C ALA A 97 0.95 -16.57 -8.89
N LEU A 98 1.06 -17.62 -8.08
CA LEU A 98 2.37 -18.14 -7.67
C LEU A 98 3.10 -18.84 -8.83
N GLU A 99 2.41 -19.51 -9.75
CA GLU A 99 3.04 -20.08 -10.95
C GLU A 99 3.60 -18.98 -11.86
N SER A 100 2.86 -17.90 -12.07
CA SER A 100 3.33 -16.76 -12.86
C SER A 100 4.57 -16.12 -12.24
N ALA A 101 4.59 -15.97 -10.91
CA ALA A 101 5.77 -15.50 -10.20
C ALA A 101 6.95 -16.48 -10.31
N ALA A 102 6.70 -17.79 -10.14
CA ALA A 102 7.73 -18.82 -10.22
C ALA A 102 8.36 -18.89 -11.60
N GLN A 103 7.59 -18.74 -12.68
CA GLN A 103 8.11 -18.70 -14.03
C GLN A 103 9.08 -17.53 -14.22
N ILE A 104 8.70 -16.31 -13.85
CA ILE A 104 9.56 -15.13 -13.94
C ILE A 104 10.83 -15.31 -13.11
N ILE A 105 10.69 -15.83 -11.88
CA ILE A 105 11.82 -16.05 -10.97
C ILE A 105 12.80 -17.09 -11.55
N ARG A 106 12.33 -18.19 -12.11
CA ARG A 106 13.18 -19.22 -12.72
C ARG A 106 13.97 -18.71 -13.92
N GLU A 107 13.38 -17.81 -14.71
CA GLU A 107 13.99 -17.28 -15.92
C GLU A 107 14.93 -16.09 -15.65
N MET A 108 14.56 -15.19 -14.75
CA MET A 108 15.21 -13.87 -14.58
C MET A 108 15.83 -13.65 -13.20
N TYR A 109 15.43 -14.44 -12.18
CA TYR A 109 15.87 -14.36 -10.79
C TYR A 109 15.90 -12.94 -10.22
N PRO A 110 14.83 -12.14 -10.38
CA PRO A 110 14.80 -10.75 -9.93
C PRO A 110 14.71 -10.64 -8.39
N ASP A 111 15.14 -9.50 -7.84
CA ASP A 111 14.98 -9.24 -6.40
C ASP A 111 13.52 -8.94 -6.04
N ILE A 112 12.79 -8.32 -6.97
CA ILE A 112 11.37 -7.96 -6.83
C ILE A 112 10.64 -8.31 -8.13
N VAL A 113 9.48 -8.97 -8.02
CA VAL A 113 8.49 -9.07 -9.10
C VAL A 113 7.27 -8.28 -8.67
N SER A 114 6.85 -7.28 -9.45
CA SER A 114 5.63 -6.48 -9.22
C SER A 114 4.59 -6.83 -10.27
N PHE A 115 3.33 -7.02 -9.85
CA PHE A 115 2.23 -7.44 -10.69
C PHE A 115 1.11 -6.41 -10.76
N SER A 116 0.33 -6.47 -11.85
CA SER A 116 -0.95 -5.78 -11.95
C SER A 116 -2.00 -6.42 -11.03
N TYR A 117 -3.00 -5.65 -10.66
CA TYR A 117 -4.10 -6.13 -9.83
C TYR A 117 -5.46 -5.76 -10.41
N ARG A 118 -6.50 -6.36 -9.85
CA ARG A 118 -7.89 -6.06 -10.20
C ARG A 118 -8.66 -5.60 -8.97
N ARG A 119 -9.44 -4.56 -9.11
CA ARG A 119 -10.37 -4.13 -8.07
C ARG A 119 -11.60 -5.01 -8.05
N CYS A 120 -12.04 -5.39 -6.85
CA CYS A 120 -13.27 -6.15 -6.63
C CYS A 120 -14.18 -5.32 -5.71
N ILE A 121 -15.42 -5.08 -6.13
CA ILE A 121 -16.41 -4.29 -5.40
C ILE A 121 -17.63 -5.18 -5.19
N ASP A 122 -18.05 -5.38 -3.93
CA ASP A 122 -19.21 -6.20 -3.57
C ASP A 122 -19.20 -7.61 -4.21
N GLY A 123 -18.01 -8.20 -4.39
CA GLY A 123 -17.81 -9.51 -5.01
C GLY A 123 -17.77 -9.49 -6.54
N GLU A 124 -18.06 -8.36 -7.19
CA GLU A 124 -17.93 -8.21 -8.64
C GLU A 124 -16.50 -7.85 -9.05
N ILE A 125 -16.05 -8.47 -10.15
CA ILE A 125 -14.72 -8.23 -10.73
C ILE A 125 -14.74 -6.93 -11.50
N GLY A 126 -13.96 -5.94 -11.05
CA GLY A 126 -13.89 -4.61 -11.66
C GLY A 126 -12.69 -4.41 -12.59
N GLU A 127 -12.20 -3.18 -12.65
CA GLU A 127 -11.13 -2.76 -13.56
C GLU A 127 -9.75 -3.36 -13.19
N VAL A 128 -8.93 -3.55 -14.21
CA VAL A 128 -7.50 -3.87 -14.06
C VAL A 128 -6.75 -2.58 -13.78
N VAL A 129 -5.80 -2.64 -12.88
CA VAL A 129 -4.89 -1.54 -12.56
C VAL A 129 -3.47 -2.00 -12.80
N ASP A 130 -2.82 -1.36 -13.75
CA ASP A 130 -1.43 -1.58 -14.10
C ASP A 130 -0.50 -0.60 -13.42
N ASP A 131 0.75 -1.01 -13.15
CA ASP A 131 1.78 -0.10 -12.67
C ASP A 131 2.16 0.93 -13.76
N LEU A 132 2.88 1.97 -13.38
CA LEU A 132 3.26 3.07 -14.27
C LEU A 132 4.21 2.63 -15.38
N LEU A 133 5.08 1.66 -15.09
CA LEU A 133 6.15 1.25 -15.97
C LEU A 133 5.73 0.10 -16.91
N PRO A 134 6.33 0.01 -18.10
CA PRO A 134 6.15 -1.12 -19.00
C PRO A 134 6.57 -2.44 -18.38
N GLU A 135 6.01 -3.55 -18.92
CA GLU A 135 6.45 -4.89 -18.57
C GLU A 135 7.89 -5.12 -18.99
N GLY A 136 8.68 -5.77 -18.12
CA GLY A 136 10.07 -6.12 -18.40
C GLY A 136 10.96 -6.20 -17.16
N LEU A 137 12.19 -6.65 -17.40
CA LEU A 137 13.26 -6.69 -16.39
C LEU A 137 14.00 -5.35 -16.37
N TYR A 138 14.05 -4.74 -15.21
CA TYR A 138 14.80 -3.52 -14.90
C TYR A 138 16.04 -3.90 -14.09
N ARG A 139 17.23 -3.63 -14.63
CA ARG A 139 18.51 -3.78 -13.94
C ARG A 139 18.86 -2.47 -13.24
N LYS A 140 19.92 -2.42 -12.45
CA LYS A 140 20.26 -1.26 -11.61
C LYS A 140 20.22 0.08 -12.36
N ALA A 141 20.80 0.17 -13.53
CA ALA A 141 20.76 1.40 -14.35
C ALA A 141 19.31 1.76 -14.76
N ASP A 142 18.50 0.78 -15.17
CA ASP A 142 17.10 1.00 -15.55
C ASP A 142 16.25 1.37 -14.31
N ILE A 143 16.58 0.80 -13.14
CA ILE A 143 15.96 1.14 -11.85
C ILE A 143 16.22 2.60 -11.52
N GLU A 144 17.45 3.04 -11.64
CA GLU A 144 17.86 4.43 -11.38
C GLU A 144 17.18 5.42 -12.35
N GLU A 145 17.09 5.07 -13.63
CA GLU A 145 16.48 5.92 -14.66
C GLU A 145 14.95 5.95 -14.59
N SER A 146 14.30 4.78 -14.38
CA SER A 146 12.86 4.65 -14.57
C SER A 146 12.06 4.45 -13.27
N ILE A 147 12.59 3.67 -12.30
CA ILE A 147 11.91 3.38 -11.04
C ILE A 147 12.09 4.51 -10.03
N TYR A 148 13.32 4.95 -9.83
CA TYR A 148 13.65 5.97 -8.83
C TYR A 148 12.85 7.26 -8.96
N PRO A 149 12.61 7.84 -10.15
CA PRO A 149 11.79 9.05 -10.29
C PRO A 149 10.31 8.90 -9.89
N ASN A 150 9.84 7.66 -9.71
CA ASN A 150 8.45 7.32 -9.47
C ASN A 150 8.19 6.63 -8.10
N LEU A 151 9.18 6.56 -7.22
CA LEU A 151 9.09 5.81 -5.94
C LEU A 151 7.98 6.33 -5.02
N LEU A 152 7.88 7.65 -4.83
CA LEU A 152 6.96 8.27 -3.88
C LEU A 152 5.84 9.03 -4.57
N SER A 153 6.21 10.03 -5.37
CA SER A 153 5.26 10.81 -6.17
C SER A 153 6.01 11.59 -7.23
N ASN A 154 5.71 11.34 -8.47
CA ASN A 154 6.23 12.12 -9.57
C ASN A 154 5.48 13.46 -9.75
N GLU A 155 5.86 14.27 -10.74
CA GLU A 155 5.25 15.57 -11.01
C GLU A 155 3.78 15.51 -11.42
N ASN A 156 3.27 14.36 -11.83
CA ASN A 156 1.88 14.13 -12.23
C ASN A 156 1.03 13.56 -11.07
N MET A 157 1.53 13.57 -9.82
CA MET A 157 0.92 12.91 -8.65
C MET A 157 0.70 11.40 -8.86
N LYS A 158 1.57 10.77 -9.62
CA LYS A 158 1.59 9.31 -9.81
C LYS A 158 2.83 8.74 -9.11
N ASN A 159 2.74 7.49 -8.71
CA ASN A 159 3.81 6.73 -8.10
C ASN A 159 3.72 5.29 -8.58
N LEU A 160 4.81 4.55 -8.42
CA LEU A 160 4.79 3.11 -8.53
C LEU A 160 3.91 2.49 -7.45
N PHE A 161 3.52 1.24 -7.63
CA PHE A 161 2.85 0.49 -6.61
C PHE A 161 3.79 0.29 -5.40
N TYR A 162 3.58 1.06 -4.35
CA TYR A 162 4.37 0.97 -3.12
C TYR A 162 3.78 0.00 -2.09
N PHE A 163 2.58 -0.53 -2.32
CA PHE A 163 2.04 -1.58 -1.45
C PHE A 163 2.89 -2.87 -1.54
N LEU A 164 2.90 -3.64 -0.45
CA LEU A 164 3.68 -4.88 -0.38
C LEU A 164 2.97 -6.06 -1.03
N TRP A 165 1.64 -6.06 -1.02
CA TRP A 165 0.86 -7.11 -1.66
C TRP A 165 0.98 -7.09 -3.19
N GLY A 166 0.66 -8.22 -3.84
CA GLY A 166 0.81 -8.36 -5.29
C GLY A 166 2.26 -8.30 -5.76
N LYS A 167 3.21 -8.63 -4.89
CA LYS A 167 4.65 -8.69 -5.19
C LYS A 167 5.27 -9.98 -4.65
N ALA A 168 6.24 -10.51 -5.37
CA ALA A 168 7.19 -11.46 -4.84
C ALA A 168 8.52 -10.73 -4.60
N ILE A 169 8.99 -10.70 -3.37
CA ILE A 169 10.22 -10.00 -2.96
C ILE A 169 11.16 -11.04 -2.35
N LYS A 170 12.45 -11.04 -2.74
CA LYS A 170 13.44 -11.90 -2.09
C LYS A 170 13.34 -11.78 -0.58
N ARG A 171 13.26 -12.93 0.12
CA ARG A 171 13.00 -12.96 1.57
C ARG A 171 14.01 -12.14 2.36
N GLU A 172 15.29 -12.22 2.04
CA GLU A 172 16.33 -11.47 2.74
C GLU A 172 16.13 -9.96 2.64
N LEU A 173 15.76 -9.47 1.45
CA LEU A 173 15.48 -8.07 1.18
C LEU A 173 14.21 -7.63 1.94
N ALA A 174 13.13 -8.38 1.83
CA ALA A 174 11.87 -8.11 2.51
C ALA A 174 12.06 -8.13 4.04
N MET A 175 12.74 -9.13 4.58
CA MET A 175 13.00 -9.26 6.03
C MET A 175 13.80 -8.09 6.56
N LYS A 176 14.92 -7.73 5.90
CA LYS A 176 15.77 -6.61 6.29
C LYS A 176 14.97 -5.33 6.47
N HIS A 177 14.12 -5.01 5.51
CA HIS A 177 13.40 -3.74 5.53
C HIS A 177 12.10 -3.79 6.34
N GLN A 178 11.36 -4.91 6.32
CA GLN A 178 10.14 -5.07 7.13
C GLN A 178 10.45 -4.99 8.63
N MET A 179 11.58 -5.53 9.06
CA MET A 179 11.99 -5.51 10.49
C MET A 179 12.32 -4.11 10.98
N ASN A 180 12.66 -3.18 10.09
CA ASN A 180 12.99 -1.79 10.41
C ASN A 180 11.77 -0.85 10.36
N VAL A 181 10.60 -1.32 9.90
CA VAL A 181 9.38 -0.50 9.89
C VAL A 181 8.91 -0.25 11.33
N ASN A 182 8.64 1.02 11.65
CA ASN A 182 8.12 1.41 12.96
C ASN A 182 6.69 0.89 13.15
N ARG A 183 6.46 0.10 14.19
CA ARG A 183 5.16 -0.51 14.54
C ARG A 183 4.06 0.49 14.85
N ALA A 184 4.40 1.73 15.19
CA ALA A 184 3.41 2.77 15.43
C ALA A 184 2.76 3.31 14.14
N ILE A 185 3.32 3.00 12.97
CA ILE A 185 2.79 3.41 11.68
C ILE A 185 1.68 2.45 11.24
N SER A 186 0.50 2.95 10.97
CA SER A 186 -0.64 2.22 10.40
C SER A 186 -1.14 2.82 9.09
N LEU A 187 -0.48 3.86 8.58
CA LEU A 187 -0.71 4.43 7.26
C LEU A 187 0.64 4.78 6.64
N GLY A 188 0.95 4.16 5.50
CA GLY A 188 2.24 4.30 4.81
C GLY A 188 3.31 3.32 5.31
N GLU A 189 2.91 2.30 6.06
CA GLU A 189 3.76 1.18 6.49
C GLU A 189 4.32 0.39 5.29
N ASP A 190 3.49 0.17 4.28
CA ASP A 190 3.89 -0.47 3.02
C ASP A 190 5.03 0.29 2.34
N LEU A 191 4.87 1.61 2.23
CA LEU A 191 5.86 2.49 1.63
C LEU A 191 7.16 2.52 2.45
N SER A 192 7.06 2.45 3.78
CA SER A 192 8.21 2.39 4.68
C SER A 192 9.05 1.13 4.51
N CYS A 193 8.45 0.04 3.99
CA CYS A 193 9.15 -1.20 3.64
C CYS A 193 9.54 -1.25 2.16
N SER A 194 8.62 -0.94 1.24
CA SER A 194 8.83 -1.15 -0.19
C SER A 194 9.87 -0.18 -0.78
N VAL A 195 9.88 1.09 -0.35
CA VAL A 195 10.85 2.06 -0.86
C VAL A 195 12.29 1.62 -0.62
N PRO A 196 12.71 1.28 0.61
CA PRO A 196 14.07 0.77 0.81
C PRO A 196 14.33 -0.57 0.09
N CYS A 197 13.32 -1.43 -0.14
CA CYS A 197 13.48 -2.60 -1.00
C CYS A 197 13.84 -2.19 -2.44
N TYR A 198 13.15 -1.23 -3.04
CA TYR A 198 13.47 -0.75 -4.38
C TYR A 198 14.82 -0.02 -4.46
N LEU A 199 15.22 0.72 -3.42
CA LEU A 199 16.53 1.40 -3.36
C LEU A 199 17.69 0.40 -3.33
N GLU A 200 17.51 -0.75 -2.68
CA GLU A 200 18.55 -1.78 -2.53
C GLU A 200 18.53 -2.81 -3.68
N ALA A 201 17.40 -2.99 -4.37
CA ALA A 201 17.28 -3.98 -5.42
C ALA A 201 18.25 -3.72 -6.58
N GLU A 202 18.86 -4.80 -7.08
CA GLU A 202 19.69 -4.81 -8.29
C GLU A 202 18.85 -5.15 -9.53
N THR A 203 17.71 -5.85 -9.33
CA THR A 203 16.83 -6.28 -10.41
C THR A 203 15.37 -6.24 -9.98
N VAL A 204 14.51 -5.66 -10.83
CA VAL A 204 13.06 -5.61 -10.64
C VAL A 204 12.38 -6.07 -11.93
N TYR A 205 11.41 -6.98 -11.82
CA TYR A 205 10.58 -7.34 -12.94
C TYR A 205 9.17 -6.73 -12.77
N MET A 206 8.75 -5.93 -13.73
CA MET A 206 7.39 -5.40 -13.80
C MET A 206 6.54 -6.29 -14.70
N SER A 207 5.43 -6.84 -14.20
CA SER A 207 4.53 -7.70 -14.97
C SER A 207 3.14 -7.08 -15.11
N ARG A 208 2.58 -7.19 -16.31
CA ARG A 208 1.18 -6.82 -16.60
C ARG A 208 0.19 -7.94 -16.25
N LYS A 209 0.70 -9.09 -15.82
CA LYS A 209 -0.15 -10.18 -15.35
C LYS A 209 -0.95 -9.74 -14.14
N VAL A 210 -2.26 -9.94 -14.17
CA VAL A 210 -3.12 -9.73 -13.02
C VAL A 210 -3.05 -10.96 -12.13
N VAL A 211 -2.52 -10.80 -10.93
CA VAL A 211 -2.40 -11.88 -9.94
C VAL A 211 -3.16 -11.61 -8.65
N TYR A 212 -3.56 -10.37 -8.41
CA TYR A 212 -4.13 -9.94 -7.13
C TYR A 212 -5.53 -9.36 -7.31
N LEU A 213 -6.45 -9.73 -6.43
CA LEU A 213 -7.84 -9.31 -6.40
C LEU A 213 -8.08 -8.44 -5.17
N TYR A 214 -7.92 -7.13 -5.34
CA TYR A 214 -8.06 -6.12 -4.29
C TYR A 214 -9.52 -5.85 -3.98
N THR A 215 -9.95 -6.12 -2.74
CA THR A 215 -11.33 -5.96 -2.29
C THR A 215 -11.58 -4.56 -1.74
N ILE A 216 -12.45 -3.81 -2.40
CA ILE A 216 -12.88 -2.49 -1.89
C ILE A 216 -13.99 -2.71 -0.86
N ARG A 217 -13.74 -2.30 0.38
CA ARG A 217 -14.67 -2.35 1.52
C ARG A 217 -15.00 -0.94 2.00
N ASN A 218 -16.21 -0.78 2.53
CA ASN A 218 -16.63 0.49 3.14
C ASN A 218 -15.97 0.76 4.50
N ASP A 219 -15.46 -0.27 5.17
CA ASP A 219 -14.80 -0.25 6.49
C ASP A 219 -13.26 -0.40 6.40
N SER A 220 -12.68 -0.16 5.23
CA SER A 220 -11.23 -0.20 5.02
C SER A 220 -10.52 0.95 5.75
N LEU A 221 -9.30 0.69 6.26
CA LEU A 221 -8.44 1.70 6.89
C LEU A 221 -8.17 2.90 5.99
N THR A 222 -8.17 2.70 4.67
CA THR A 222 -7.95 3.76 3.67
C THR A 222 -9.18 4.61 3.40
N THR A 223 -10.38 4.14 3.73
CA THR A 223 -11.65 4.87 3.56
C THR A 223 -12.11 5.56 4.83
N ASP A 224 -11.60 5.16 6.01
CA ASP A 224 -11.95 5.76 7.28
C ASP A 224 -11.09 6.99 7.57
N PHE A 225 -11.75 8.15 7.68
CA PHE A 225 -11.07 9.41 7.96
C PHE A 225 -10.71 9.55 9.44
N LYS A 226 -9.41 9.77 9.71
CA LYS A 226 -8.88 10.12 11.05
C LYS A 226 -7.87 11.26 10.95
N THR A 227 -7.97 12.26 11.83
CA THR A 227 -7.02 13.40 11.84
C THR A 227 -5.59 12.97 12.12
N GLY A 228 -5.40 11.93 12.93
CA GLY A 228 -4.09 11.37 13.26
C GLY A 228 -3.31 10.81 12.05
N GLN A 229 -3.96 10.53 10.93
CA GLN A 229 -3.30 10.11 9.69
C GLN A 229 -2.24 11.12 9.20
N ILE A 230 -2.48 12.42 9.43
CA ILE A 230 -1.50 13.47 9.09
C ILE A 230 -0.18 13.28 9.86
N THR A 231 -0.26 12.94 11.14
CA THR A 231 0.95 12.71 11.97
C THR A 231 1.71 11.47 11.49
N GLN A 232 1.01 10.40 11.16
CA GLN A 232 1.64 9.17 10.68
C GLN A 232 2.38 9.38 9.35
N ILE A 233 1.84 10.19 8.45
CA ILE A 233 2.55 10.56 7.21
C ILE A 233 3.84 11.33 7.53
N ALA A 234 3.84 12.19 8.56
CA ALA A 234 5.05 12.86 9.00
C ALA A 234 6.11 11.87 9.51
N ASP A 235 5.69 10.87 10.28
CA ASP A 235 6.59 9.82 10.79
C ASP A 235 7.18 8.98 9.64
N VAL A 236 6.38 8.64 8.62
CA VAL A 236 6.86 7.97 7.40
C VAL A 236 7.93 8.82 6.71
N ILE A 237 7.68 10.10 6.51
CA ILE A 237 8.63 11.02 5.84
C ILE A 237 9.93 11.12 6.64
N VAL A 238 9.85 11.24 7.96
CA VAL A 238 11.05 11.26 8.82
C VAL A 238 11.83 9.95 8.68
N GLY A 239 11.15 8.81 8.70
CA GLY A 239 11.76 7.50 8.50
C GLY A 239 12.47 7.37 7.15
N LEU A 240 11.81 7.78 6.06
CA LEU A 240 12.38 7.74 4.70
C LEU A 240 13.62 8.62 4.57
N ARG A 241 13.63 9.81 5.18
CA ARG A 241 14.81 10.68 5.19
C ARG A 241 15.98 10.10 5.99
N ALA A 242 15.66 9.39 7.07
CA ALA A 242 16.65 8.77 7.93
C ALA A 242 17.30 7.50 7.35
N LEU A 243 16.79 6.96 6.23
CA LEU A 243 17.39 5.81 5.56
C LEU A 243 18.85 6.09 5.23
N ASN A 244 19.76 5.24 5.73
CA ASN A 244 21.19 5.29 5.40
C ASN A 244 21.46 4.49 4.12
N MET A 245 20.95 5.00 3.00
CA MET A 245 21.03 4.40 1.67
C MET A 245 21.24 5.49 0.62
N GLU A 246 21.82 5.15 -0.52
CA GLU A 246 21.84 6.03 -1.67
C GLU A 246 20.41 6.30 -2.15
N LYS A 247 20.08 7.57 -2.37
CA LYS A 247 18.75 8.03 -2.72
C LYS A 247 18.80 8.75 -4.08
N PRO A 248 17.70 8.70 -4.85
CA PRO A 248 17.58 9.51 -6.06
C PRO A 248 17.86 10.99 -5.80
N GLN A 249 18.45 11.68 -6.77
CA GLN A 249 18.77 13.11 -6.67
C GLN A 249 17.51 13.95 -6.34
N ASP A 250 16.34 13.56 -6.86
CA ASP A 250 15.08 14.27 -6.64
C ASP A 250 14.26 13.72 -5.46
N PHE A 251 14.84 12.85 -4.60
CA PHE A 251 14.11 12.16 -3.53
C PHE A 251 13.40 13.13 -2.56
N ASP A 252 14.06 14.22 -2.17
CA ASP A 252 13.42 15.24 -1.32
C ASP A 252 12.28 15.97 -2.04
N ALA A 253 12.38 16.17 -3.36
CA ALA A 253 11.27 16.71 -4.14
C ALA A 253 10.08 15.74 -4.22
N GLN A 254 10.34 14.44 -4.34
CA GLN A 254 9.33 13.39 -4.28
C GLN A 254 8.66 13.34 -2.90
N ILE A 255 9.42 13.44 -1.80
CA ILE A 255 8.89 13.56 -0.43
C ILE A 255 7.95 14.76 -0.32
N SER A 256 8.35 15.91 -0.84
CA SER A 256 7.51 17.11 -0.80
C SER A 256 6.19 16.92 -1.58
N ARG A 257 6.26 16.29 -2.75
CA ARG A 257 5.07 15.93 -3.56
C ARG A 257 4.19 14.93 -2.83
N TYR A 258 4.76 13.87 -2.26
CA TYR A 258 4.04 12.85 -1.50
C TYR A 258 3.34 13.46 -0.28
N SER A 259 4.04 14.27 0.53
CA SER A 259 3.47 14.97 1.67
C SER A 259 2.28 15.86 1.27
N CYS A 260 2.44 16.64 0.21
CA CYS A 260 1.37 17.49 -0.32
C CYS A 260 0.17 16.67 -0.82
N PHE A 261 0.44 15.59 -1.55
CA PHE A 261 -0.60 14.67 -2.07
C PHE A 261 -1.39 14.04 -0.93
N MET A 262 -0.72 13.51 0.09
CA MET A 262 -1.38 12.84 1.22
C MET A 262 -2.21 13.83 2.05
N CYS A 263 -1.67 15.03 2.33
CA CYS A 263 -2.45 16.08 2.98
C CYS A 263 -3.68 16.49 2.17
N PHE A 264 -3.55 16.60 0.83
CA PHE A 264 -4.66 16.85 -0.07
C PHE A 264 -5.70 15.71 -0.02
N ALA A 265 -5.26 14.45 -0.08
CA ALA A 265 -6.14 13.28 -0.06
C ALA A 265 -6.94 13.20 1.25
N ILE A 266 -6.29 13.37 2.40
CA ILE A 266 -6.95 13.38 3.71
C ILE A 266 -7.92 14.56 3.81
N LEU A 267 -7.54 15.74 3.33
CA LEU A 267 -8.42 16.91 3.32
C LEU A 267 -9.64 16.69 2.43
N ALA A 268 -9.46 16.05 1.27
CA ALA A 268 -10.54 15.70 0.36
C ALA A 268 -11.48 14.67 0.98
N LEU A 269 -10.95 13.63 1.60
CA LEU A 269 -11.74 12.60 2.31
C LEU A 269 -12.57 13.22 3.43
N ALA A 270 -11.98 14.09 4.25
CA ALA A 270 -12.67 14.82 5.30
C ALA A 270 -13.79 15.73 4.76
N ALA A 271 -13.52 16.45 3.67
CA ALA A 271 -14.50 17.32 3.04
C ALA A 271 -15.65 16.52 2.42
N GLU A 272 -15.32 15.43 1.74
CA GLU A 272 -16.30 14.53 1.13
C GLU A 272 -17.16 13.79 2.13
N GLY A 273 -16.63 13.46 3.33
CA GLY A 273 -17.36 12.89 4.45
C GLY A 273 -18.17 13.92 5.27
N GLY A 274 -17.99 15.22 5.02
CA GLY A 274 -18.65 16.28 5.80
C GLY A 274 -18.11 16.44 7.22
N HIS A 275 -16.82 16.13 7.46
CA HIS A 275 -16.17 16.17 8.78
C HIS A 275 -15.79 17.60 9.19
N PHE A 276 -16.75 18.55 9.21
CA PHE A 276 -16.52 19.95 9.53
C PHE A 276 -15.94 20.18 10.94
N LYS A 277 -16.30 19.33 11.91
CA LYS A 277 -15.81 19.41 13.29
C LYS A 277 -14.28 19.21 13.39
N SER A 278 -13.72 18.38 12.51
CA SER A 278 -12.28 18.06 12.47
C SER A 278 -11.44 19.13 11.75
N LEU A 279 -12.07 20.11 11.08
CA LEU A 279 -11.37 21.08 10.23
C LEU A 279 -10.35 21.94 10.99
N GLY A 280 -10.65 22.31 12.25
CA GLY A 280 -9.74 23.07 13.11
C GLY A 280 -8.47 22.31 13.42
N GLU A 281 -8.61 21.04 13.76
CA GLU A 281 -7.50 20.13 14.06
C GLU A 281 -6.68 19.82 12.80
N LEU A 282 -7.32 19.49 11.69
CA LEU A 282 -6.64 19.30 10.39
C LEU A 282 -5.79 20.49 10.01
N LYS A 283 -6.36 21.71 10.11
CA LYS A 283 -5.61 22.94 9.84
C LYS A 283 -4.38 23.02 10.73
N ARG A 284 -4.53 22.77 12.04
CA ARG A 284 -3.43 22.82 13.01
C ARG A 284 -2.34 21.79 12.66
N LEU A 285 -2.73 20.53 12.42
CA LEU A 285 -1.80 19.46 12.10
C LEU A 285 -1.03 19.73 10.80
N ILE A 286 -1.70 20.20 9.74
CA ILE A 286 -1.04 20.53 8.47
C ILE A 286 -0.10 21.73 8.61
N LEU A 287 -0.49 22.79 9.33
CA LEU A 287 0.28 24.04 9.37
C LEU A 287 1.36 24.08 10.45
N ASN A 288 1.28 23.23 11.48
CA ASN A 288 2.24 23.21 12.59
C ASN A 288 3.20 22.01 12.53
N SER A 289 3.29 21.35 11.39
CA SER A 289 4.15 20.19 11.19
C SER A 289 5.09 20.41 10.00
N LEU A 290 5.98 19.44 9.77
CA LEU A 290 6.85 19.41 8.61
C LEU A 290 6.08 19.54 7.27
N HIS A 291 4.79 19.14 7.23
CA HIS A 291 3.95 19.22 6.01
C HIS A 291 3.81 20.64 5.46
N LYS A 292 3.79 21.66 6.32
CA LYS A 292 3.71 23.06 5.87
C LYS A 292 4.85 23.43 4.92
N ASP A 293 6.05 23.03 5.25
CA ASP A 293 7.23 23.33 4.43
C ASP A 293 7.30 22.43 3.20
N GLU A 294 6.93 21.16 3.34
CA GLU A 294 6.86 20.23 2.22
C GLU A 294 5.79 20.65 1.19
N ILE A 295 4.60 21.08 1.63
CA ILE A 295 3.55 21.57 0.73
C ILE A 295 4.03 22.80 -0.06
N LYS A 296 4.78 23.72 0.57
CA LYS A 296 5.34 24.88 -0.13
C LYS A 296 6.33 24.50 -1.22
N LYS A 297 7.20 23.52 -0.95
CA LYS A 297 8.22 23.03 -1.89
C LYS A 297 7.62 22.22 -3.03
N ALA A 298 6.52 21.48 -2.79
CA ALA A 298 5.93 20.56 -3.75
C ALA A 298 5.61 21.25 -5.09
N SER A 299 6.00 20.63 -6.21
CA SER A 299 5.73 21.08 -7.57
C SER A 299 5.06 19.97 -8.36
N PHE A 300 4.05 20.33 -9.14
CA PHE A 300 3.27 19.39 -9.96
C PHE A 300 3.07 19.97 -11.35
N ALA A 301 3.18 19.11 -12.39
CA ALA A 301 3.02 19.50 -13.79
C ALA A 301 1.57 19.28 -14.28
N ASN A 302 1.17 18.04 -14.48
CA ASN A 302 -0.09 17.68 -15.14
C ASN A 302 -1.12 17.14 -14.12
N VAL A 303 -1.70 18.05 -13.34
CA VAL A 303 -2.75 17.70 -12.36
C VAL A 303 -4.08 18.34 -12.76
N THR A 304 -5.19 17.77 -12.29
CA THR A 304 -6.53 18.29 -12.56
C THR A 304 -6.71 19.72 -12.04
N ALA A 305 -7.63 20.49 -12.61
CA ALA A 305 -7.94 21.85 -12.14
C ALA A 305 -8.36 21.84 -10.65
N LYS A 306 -9.17 20.85 -10.21
CA LYS A 306 -9.55 20.65 -8.81
C LYS A 306 -8.30 20.51 -7.92
N THR A 307 -7.38 19.66 -8.28
CA THR A 307 -6.14 19.42 -7.54
C THR A 307 -5.26 20.68 -7.52
N ARG A 308 -5.08 21.32 -8.67
CA ARG A 308 -4.25 22.54 -8.82
C ARG A 308 -4.74 23.67 -7.93
N ILE A 309 -6.04 23.94 -7.90
CA ILE A 309 -6.67 24.96 -7.04
C ILE A 309 -6.47 24.58 -5.56
N SER A 310 -6.73 23.33 -5.17
CA SER A 310 -6.59 22.89 -3.79
C SER A 310 -5.15 23.01 -3.29
N VAL A 311 -4.18 22.55 -4.08
CA VAL A 311 -2.74 22.68 -3.76
C VAL A 311 -2.33 24.14 -3.67
N PHE A 312 -2.78 25.00 -4.57
CA PHE A 312 -2.51 26.45 -4.49
C PHE A 312 -3.02 27.07 -3.18
N LEU A 313 -4.24 26.72 -2.78
CA LEU A 313 -4.82 27.18 -1.52
C LEU A 313 -4.03 26.66 -0.30
N MET A 314 -3.62 25.38 -0.34
CA MET A 314 -2.81 24.77 0.72
C MET A 314 -1.44 25.47 0.85
N LYS A 315 -0.75 25.76 -0.27
CA LYS A 315 0.51 26.50 -0.30
C LYS A 315 0.40 27.91 0.31
N ARG A 316 -0.77 28.54 0.23
CA ARG A 316 -1.09 29.83 0.82
C ARG A 316 -1.60 29.71 2.27
N ASN A 317 -1.50 28.53 2.88
CA ASN A 317 -2.02 28.23 4.22
C ASN A 317 -3.56 28.40 4.36
N MET A 318 -4.29 28.40 3.23
CA MET A 318 -5.74 28.56 3.16
C MET A 318 -6.47 27.21 3.28
N ILE A 319 -6.13 26.42 4.31
CA ILE A 319 -6.64 25.04 4.47
C ILE A 319 -8.16 24.99 4.57
N ARG A 320 -8.80 25.94 5.28
CA ARG A 320 -10.26 26.00 5.37
C ARG A 320 -10.90 26.25 4.01
N THR A 321 -10.36 27.18 3.23
CA THR A 321 -10.85 27.49 1.88
C THR A 321 -10.69 26.28 0.96
N ALA A 322 -9.56 25.57 1.02
CA ALA A 322 -9.35 24.33 0.27
C ALA A 322 -10.39 23.26 0.64
N PHE A 323 -10.69 23.07 1.93
CA PHE A 323 -11.70 22.13 2.41
C PHE A 323 -13.09 22.48 1.86
N TYR A 324 -13.56 23.70 1.99
CA TYR A 324 -14.87 24.11 1.48
C TYR A 324 -14.96 24.01 -0.06
N PHE A 325 -13.88 24.33 -0.75
CA PHE A 325 -13.79 24.15 -2.21
C PHE A 325 -13.96 22.66 -2.58
N LEU A 326 -13.29 21.74 -1.89
CA LEU A 326 -13.41 20.30 -2.13
C LEU A 326 -14.82 19.80 -1.82
N PHE A 327 -15.42 20.25 -0.72
CA PHE A 327 -16.80 19.94 -0.35
C PHE A 327 -17.79 20.37 -1.44
N LEU A 328 -17.69 21.61 -1.94
CA LEU A 328 -18.54 22.12 -3.02
C LEU A 328 -18.37 21.33 -4.32
N CYS A 329 -17.13 20.95 -4.66
CA CYS A 329 -16.88 20.11 -5.85
C CYS A 329 -17.63 18.77 -5.75
N LYS A 330 -17.70 18.14 -4.57
CA LYS A 330 -18.49 16.91 -4.38
C LYS A 330 -19.98 17.17 -4.56
N GLN A 331 -20.54 18.21 -3.93
CA GLN A 331 -21.96 18.54 -4.04
C GLN A 331 -22.39 18.77 -5.50
N ILE A 332 -21.59 19.51 -6.28
CA ILE A 332 -21.85 19.73 -7.71
C ILE A 332 -21.83 18.40 -8.49
N LYS A 333 -20.90 17.48 -8.17
CA LYS A 333 -20.82 16.18 -8.84
C LYS A 333 -22.04 15.30 -8.52
N SER A 334 -22.53 15.31 -7.27
CA SER A 334 -23.74 14.58 -6.87
C SER A 334 -25.00 15.08 -7.57
N LEU A 335 -25.17 16.42 -7.66
CA LEU A 335 -26.30 17.03 -8.38
C LEU A 335 -26.32 16.68 -9.88
N LYS A 336 -25.14 16.56 -10.51
CA LYS A 336 -25.04 16.15 -11.92
C LYS A 336 -25.37 14.67 -12.13
N LYS A 337 -25.09 13.79 -11.15
CA LYS A 337 -25.47 12.37 -11.21
C LYS A 337 -26.97 12.17 -11.02
N GLY A 338 -27.60 12.87 -10.07
CA GLY A 338 -29.04 12.82 -9.83
C GLY A 338 -29.92 13.43 -10.93
N ARG A 339 -29.32 14.16 -11.90
CA ARG A 339 -30.06 14.67 -13.11
C ARG A 339 -29.95 13.73 -14.33
N LYS A 340 -29.16 12.66 -14.22
CA LYS A 340 -28.96 11.65 -15.29
C LYS A 340 -29.67 10.32 -14.99
N SER A 341 -30.22 10.15 -13.80
CA SER A 341 -31.18 9.11 -13.39
C SER A 341 -32.60 9.67 -13.49
#